data_6e3c0465ab51f9892f60fbef1e947e58
#
_entry.id   6e3c0465ab51f9892f60fbef1e947e58
#
_cell.length_a   1.000
_cell.length_b   1.000
_cell.length_c   1.000
_cell.angle_alpha   90.00
_cell.angle_beta   90.00
_cell.angle_gamma   90.00
#
_symmetry.space_group_name_H-M   'P 1'
#
loop_
_entity.id
_entity.type
_entity.pdbx_description
1 polymer ?
#
loop_
_entity_poly.entity_id
_entity_poly.type
_entity_poly.pdbx_seq_one_letter_code
_entity_poly.pdbx_strand_id
1 'polypeptide(L)'
;MNLNQVTLPALDVAASVAFYRGMGFVQIVDSVHYARFQCPAGDATFSVHAVDSAPLQSGVVIYFECEKLDQQVDALEAAGYEFSTRPRDERWLWREARLTDPSGNVLCLYHAGANRKHPPWRMPAP
;
A
#
# COMPACT_ATOMS: atom_id res chain seq x y z
N MET A 1 -0.04 21.88 3.58
CA MET A 1 -0.52 20.78 2.71
C MET A 1 -0.27 19.45 3.41
N ASN A 2 -1.19 18.50 3.24
CA ASN A 2 -1.12 17.18 3.88
C ASN A 2 -1.49 16.10 2.86
N LEU A 3 -0.56 15.19 2.58
CA LEU A 3 -0.81 14.06 1.69
C LEU A 3 -1.59 12.99 2.47
N ASN A 4 -2.86 12.76 2.12
CA ASN A 4 -3.72 11.85 2.85
C ASN A 4 -4.68 11.05 1.96
N GLN A 5 -4.62 11.23 0.65
CA GLN A 5 -5.48 10.53 -0.31
C GLN A 5 -4.72 10.24 -1.59
N VAL A 6 -4.84 9.01 -2.09
CA VAL A 6 -4.29 8.57 -3.37
C VAL A 6 -5.39 7.81 -4.10
N THR A 7 -5.49 7.98 -5.42
CA THR A 7 -6.39 7.19 -6.26
C THR A 7 -5.56 6.33 -7.21
N LEU A 8 -5.84 5.04 -7.22
CA LEU A 8 -5.17 4.05 -8.05
C LEU A 8 -6.09 3.61 -9.21
N PRO A 9 -5.54 3.35 -10.39
CA PRO A 9 -6.33 2.77 -11.47
C PRO A 9 -6.73 1.33 -11.15
N ALA A 10 -7.94 0.94 -11.55
CA ALA A 10 -8.43 -0.42 -11.39
C ALA A 10 -9.04 -0.91 -12.70
N LEU A 11 -8.49 -2.00 -13.25
CA LEU A 11 -9.07 -2.67 -14.41
C LEU A 11 -10.37 -3.37 -14.04
N ASP A 12 -10.46 -3.86 -12.81
CA ASP A 12 -11.63 -4.54 -12.26
C ASP A 12 -11.82 -4.04 -10.83
N VAL A 13 -12.78 -3.14 -10.63
CA VAL A 13 -13.05 -2.54 -9.32
C VAL A 13 -13.45 -3.61 -8.30
N ALA A 14 -14.28 -4.58 -8.69
CA ALA A 14 -14.72 -5.63 -7.77
C ALA A 14 -13.55 -6.50 -7.28
N ALA A 15 -12.62 -6.85 -8.18
CA ALA A 15 -11.42 -7.60 -7.81
C ALA A 15 -10.52 -6.79 -6.87
N SER A 16 -10.35 -5.50 -7.16
CA SER A 16 -9.57 -4.60 -6.31
C SER A 16 -10.20 -4.44 -4.92
N VAL A 17 -11.52 -4.31 -4.85
CA VAL A 17 -12.25 -4.23 -3.58
C VAL A 17 -12.02 -5.49 -2.74
N ALA A 18 -12.16 -6.67 -3.34
CA ALA A 18 -11.92 -7.93 -2.63
C ALA A 18 -10.48 -8.01 -2.12
N PHE A 19 -9.52 -7.61 -2.93
CA PHE A 19 -8.10 -7.60 -2.58
C PHE A 19 -7.83 -6.71 -1.37
N TYR A 20 -8.27 -5.46 -1.40
CA TYR A 20 -7.97 -4.50 -0.33
C TYR A 20 -8.76 -4.78 0.94
N ARG A 21 -10.03 -5.21 0.83
CA ARG A 21 -10.79 -5.62 2.01
C ARG A 21 -10.16 -6.83 2.68
N GLY A 22 -9.68 -7.78 1.91
CA GLY A 22 -8.98 -8.95 2.44
C GLY A 22 -7.68 -8.60 3.17
N MET A 23 -7.04 -7.49 2.80
CA MET A 23 -5.87 -6.97 3.50
C MET A 23 -6.21 -6.26 4.83
N GLY A 24 -7.49 -5.98 5.09
CA GLY A 24 -7.91 -5.32 6.32
C GLY A 24 -8.29 -3.85 6.15
N PHE A 25 -8.28 -3.31 4.92
CA PHE A 25 -8.74 -1.94 4.69
C PHE A 25 -10.25 -1.84 4.78
N VAL A 26 -10.74 -0.74 5.34
CA VAL A 26 -12.17 -0.50 5.55
C VAL A 26 -12.74 0.25 4.35
N GLN A 27 -13.66 -0.39 3.62
CA GLN A 27 -14.32 0.26 2.50
C GLN A 27 -15.35 1.27 3.01
N ILE A 28 -15.24 2.53 2.58
CA ILE A 28 -16.13 3.62 3.00
C ILE A 28 -16.97 4.20 1.86
N VAL A 29 -16.61 3.93 0.59
CA VAL A 29 -17.43 4.29 -0.57
C VAL A 29 -17.51 3.08 -1.49
N ASP A 30 -18.71 2.81 -1.98
CA ASP A 30 -18.99 1.69 -2.89
C ASP A 30 -19.82 2.19 -4.06
N SER A 31 -19.25 2.14 -5.26
CA SER A 31 -19.96 2.41 -6.50
C SER A 31 -19.43 1.52 -7.62
N VAL A 32 -20.09 1.53 -8.77
CA VAL A 32 -19.74 0.64 -9.89
C VAL A 32 -18.31 0.91 -10.40
N HIS A 33 -17.90 2.18 -10.45
CA HIS A 33 -16.63 2.59 -11.05
C HIS A 33 -15.62 3.12 -10.05
N TYR A 34 -15.92 3.05 -8.76
CA TYR A 34 -15.11 3.68 -7.73
C TYR A 34 -15.31 3.03 -6.37
N ALA A 35 -14.22 2.88 -5.63
CA ALA A 35 -14.29 2.48 -4.23
C ALA A 35 -13.25 3.28 -3.43
N ARG A 36 -13.58 3.62 -2.18
CA ARG A 36 -12.66 4.29 -1.29
C ARG A 36 -12.48 3.48 -0.02
N PHE A 37 -11.26 3.50 0.47
CA PHE A 37 -10.85 2.76 1.66
C PHE A 37 -10.23 3.68 2.68
N GLN A 38 -10.51 3.40 3.93
CA GLN A 38 -9.86 3.99 5.08
C GLN A 38 -8.78 3.02 5.59
N CYS A 39 -7.58 3.55 5.86
CA CYS A 39 -6.55 2.76 6.50
C CYS A 39 -6.97 2.45 7.94
N PRO A 40 -6.72 1.22 8.44
CA PRO A 40 -7.09 0.86 9.82
C PRO A 40 -6.28 1.63 10.86
N ALA A 41 -5.11 2.15 10.48
CA ALA A 41 -4.27 2.98 11.34
C ALA A 41 -4.01 4.31 10.66
N GLY A 42 -4.04 5.42 11.41
CA GLY A 42 -3.86 6.76 10.88
C GLY A 42 -5.11 7.29 10.18
N ASP A 43 -4.96 8.42 9.48
CA ASP A 43 -6.08 9.16 8.89
C ASP A 43 -6.13 9.10 7.37
N ALA A 44 -5.18 8.41 6.74
CA ALA A 44 -5.12 8.38 5.28
C ALA A 44 -6.23 7.50 4.70
N THR A 45 -6.66 7.89 3.52
CA THR A 45 -7.57 7.11 2.67
C THR A 45 -6.90 6.86 1.33
N PHE A 46 -7.41 5.90 0.58
CA PHE A 46 -7.07 5.73 -0.82
C PHE A 46 -8.27 5.17 -1.57
N SER A 47 -8.24 5.31 -2.88
CA SER A 47 -9.35 4.90 -3.72
C SER A 47 -8.86 4.09 -4.89
N VAL A 48 -9.76 3.31 -5.48
CA VAL A 48 -9.58 2.72 -6.79
C VAL A 48 -10.64 3.29 -7.74
N HIS A 49 -10.27 3.57 -8.97
CA HIS A 49 -11.15 4.12 -9.99
C HIS A 49 -11.03 3.31 -11.26
N ALA A 50 -12.17 2.96 -11.85
CA ALA A 50 -12.22 2.14 -13.04
C ALA A 50 -11.50 2.81 -14.22
N VAL A 51 -10.66 2.05 -14.89
CA VAL A 51 -9.98 2.44 -16.13
C VAL A 51 -10.09 1.32 -17.14
N ASP A 52 -10.01 1.65 -18.45
CA ASP A 52 -10.04 0.65 -19.51
C ASP A 52 -8.70 -0.05 -19.71
N SER A 53 -7.61 0.65 -19.40
CA SER A 53 -6.26 0.09 -19.45
C SER A 53 -5.41 0.71 -18.35
N ALA A 54 -4.51 -0.08 -17.77
CA ALA A 54 -3.57 0.41 -16.76
C ALA A 54 -2.18 0.56 -17.37
N PRO A 55 -1.39 1.57 -16.92
CA PRO A 55 0.00 1.68 -17.33
C PRO A 55 0.77 0.43 -16.89
N LEU A 56 1.56 -0.15 -17.80
CA LEU A 56 2.34 -1.36 -17.50
C LEU A 56 3.36 -1.14 -16.37
N GLN A 57 3.93 0.06 -16.29
CA GLN A 57 4.91 0.44 -15.27
C GLN A 57 4.79 1.94 -15.01
N SER A 58 4.01 2.32 -14.02
CA SER A 58 3.84 3.74 -13.68
C SER A 58 5.04 4.32 -12.92
N GLY A 59 5.83 3.45 -12.26
CA GLY A 59 6.91 3.89 -11.36
C GLY A 59 6.41 4.34 -9.98
N VAL A 60 5.11 4.42 -9.79
CA VAL A 60 4.52 4.80 -8.49
C VAL A 60 4.47 3.60 -7.57
N VAL A 61 4.89 3.79 -6.33
CA VAL A 61 4.80 2.78 -5.27
C VAL A 61 4.00 3.37 -4.12
N ILE A 62 3.00 2.63 -3.65
CA ILE A 62 2.21 3.03 -2.48
C ILE A 62 2.75 2.32 -1.26
N TYR A 63 3.10 3.09 -0.24
CA TYR A 63 3.70 2.59 0.98
C TYR A 63 2.68 2.55 2.11
N PHE A 64 2.53 1.37 2.73
CA PHE A 64 1.72 1.18 3.92
C PHE A 64 2.64 0.78 5.08
N GLU A 65 2.75 1.61 6.09
CA GLU A 65 3.57 1.28 7.24
C GLU A 65 2.86 0.29 8.15
N CYS A 66 3.56 -0.77 8.54
CA CYS A 66 3.08 -1.81 9.42
C CYS A 66 3.99 -1.86 10.65
N GLU A 67 3.43 -1.71 11.83
CA GLU A 67 4.21 -1.78 13.06
C GLU A 67 4.83 -3.17 13.25
N LYS A 68 4.09 -4.22 12.88
CA LYS A 68 4.53 -5.62 12.96
C LYS A 68 4.55 -6.23 11.55
N LEU A 69 5.47 -5.75 10.74
CA LEU A 69 5.53 -6.09 9.32
C LEU A 69 5.58 -7.60 9.05
N ASP A 70 6.49 -8.32 9.72
CA ASP A 70 6.68 -9.75 9.44
C ASP A 70 5.42 -10.56 9.77
N GLN A 71 4.76 -10.26 10.88
CA GLN A 71 3.50 -10.90 11.25
C GLN A 71 2.40 -10.59 10.25
N GLN A 72 2.32 -9.34 9.79
CA GLN A 72 1.34 -8.91 8.80
C GLN A 72 1.53 -9.66 7.48
N VAL A 73 2.76 -9.77 7.02
CA VAL A 73 3.09 -10.50 5.79
C VAL A 73 2.77 -11.99 5.93
N ASP A 74 3.14 -12.61 7.06
CA ASP A 74 2.83 -14.02 7.29
C ASP A 74 1.31 -14.27 7.25
N ALA A 75 0.52 -13.40 7.88
CA ALA A 75 -0.93 -13.52 7.88
C ALA A 75 -1.52 -13.36 6.48
N LEU A 76 -1.00 -12.41 5.70
CA LEU A 76 -1.45 -12.20 4.33
C LEU A 76 -1.08 -13.38 3.42
N GLU A 77 0.13 -13.91 3.54
CA GLU A 77 0.53 -15.11 2.78
C GLU A 77 -0.36 -16.30 3.13
N ALA A 78 -0.69 -16.48 4.41
CA ALA A 78 -1.61 -17.53 4.84
C ALA A 78 -3.01 -17.35 4.24
N ALA A 79 -3.43 -16.12 3.96
CA ALA A 79 -4.70 -15.80 3.32
C ALA A 79 -4.64 -15.86 1.79
N GLY A 80 -3.49 -16.20 1.19
CA GLY A 80 -3.34 -16.39 -0.24
C GLY A 80 -2.71 -15.22 -1.00
N TYR A 81 -2.26 -14.17 -0.31
CA TYR A 81 -1.55 -13.07 -0.96
C TYR A 81 -0.13 -13.48 -1.34
N GLU A 82 0.31 -13.08 -2.53
CA GLU A 82 1.64 -13.39 -3.04
C GLU A 82 2.52 -12.15 -2.99
N PHE A 83 3.69 -12.27 -2.37
CA PHE A 83 4.68 -11.19 -2.30
C PHE A 83 5.80 -11.43 -3.30
N SER A 84 6.13 -10.42 -4.08
CA SER A 84 7.29 -10.45 -4.98
C SER A 84 8.60 -10.34 -4.21
N THR A 85 8.57 -9.67 -3.06
CA THR A 85 9.70 -9.57 -2.14
C THR A 85 9.17 -9.75 -0.72
N ARG A 86 9.72 -10.71 0.02
CA ARG A 86 9.38 -10.91 1.43
C ARG A 86 10.14 -9.91 2.30
N PRO A 87 9.73 -9.72 3.57
CA PRO A 87 10.35 -8.70 4.43
C PRO A 87 11.87 -8.86 4.52
N ARG A 88 12.57 -7.79 4.24
CA ARG A 88 14.02 -7.70 4.40
C ARG A 88 14.42 -6.27 4.76
N ASP A 89 15.53 -6.16 5.47
CA ASP A 89 16.11 -4.87 5.82
C ASP A 89 16.84 -4.29 4.61
N GLU A 90 16.52 -3.05 4.28
CA GLU A 90 17.16 -2.31 3.22
C GLU A 90 18.27 -1.40 3.79
N ARG A 91 19.23 -1.03 2.93
CA ARG A 91 20.36 -0.18 3.35
C ARG A 91 19.95 1.20 3.85
N TRP A 92 18.71 1.65 3.49
CA TRP A 92 18.17 2.92 3.96
C TRP A 92 17.42 2.80 5.28
N LEU A 93 17.62 1.72 6.01
CA LEU A 93 17.12 1.45 7.35
C LEU A 93 15.59 1.25 7.43
N TRP A 94 14.97 0.92 6.31
CA TRP A 94 13.58 0.49 6.24
C TRP A 94 13.54 -1.02 6.03
N ARG A 95 12.56 -1.67 6.64
CA ARG A 95 12.26 -3.06 6.34
C ARG A 95 11.07 -3.11 5.42
N GLU A 96 11.16 -3.82 4.29
CA GLU A 96 10.18 -3.75 3.21
C GLU A 96 9.77 -5.12 2.70
N ALA A 97 8.50 -5.21 2.28
CA ALA A 97 7.96 -6.33 1.52
C ALA A 97 7.07 -5.78 0.41
N ARG A 98 7.08 -6.38 -0.77
CA ARG A 98 6.36 -5.86 -1.93
C ARG A 98 5.41 -6.87 -2.52
N LEU A 99 4.26 -6.37 -2.99
CA LEU A 99 3.27 -7.12 -3.73
C LEU A 99 2.59 -6.19 -4.73
N THR A 100 1.82 -6.76 -5.64
CA THR A 100 1.01 -6.01 -6.59
C THR A 100 -0.47 -6.28 -6.36
N ASP A 101 -1.30 -5.27 -6.61
CA ASP A 101 -2.74 -5.46 -6.59
C ASP A 101 -3.23 -6.10 -7.93
N PRO A 102 -4.53 -6.42 -8.07
CA PRO A 102 -5.03 -7.07 -9.29
C PRO A 102 -4.86 -6.27 -10.58
N SER A 103 -4.62 -4.97 -10.49
CA SER A 103 -4.41 -4.10 -11.65
C SER A 103 -2.94 -3.77 -11.89
N GLY A 104 -2.02 -4.40 -11.13
CA GLY A 104 -0.58 -4.21 -11.28
C GLY A 104 -0.02 -3.02 -10.52
N ASN A 105 -0.81 -2.36 -9.66
CA ASN A 105 -0.27 -1.31 -8.80
C ASN A 105 0.71 -1.90 -7.79
N VAL A 106 1.88 -1.27 -7.66
CA VAL A 106 2.93 -1.75 -6.75
C VAL A 106 2.68 -1.22 -5.35
N LEU A 107 2.61 -2.13 -4.39
CA LEU A 107 2.45 -1.81 -2.98
C LEU A 107 3.71 -2.23 -2.23
N CYS A 108 4.10 -1.42 -1.25
CA CYS A 108 5.19 -1.73 -0.34
C CYS A 108 4.66 -1.69 1.09
N LEU A 109 4.62 -2.84 1.74
CA LEU A 109 4.40 -2.89 3.18
C LEU A 109 5.75 -2.71 3.84
N TYR A 110 5.85 -1.80 4.79
CA TYR A 110 7.15 -1.46 5.34
C TYR A 110 7.08 -1.07 6.81
N HIS A 111 8.24 -1.05 7.44
CA HIS A 111 8.43 -0.48 8.76
C HIS A 111 9.71 0.35 8.76
N ALA A 112 9.60 1.62 9.09
CA ALA A 112 10.71 2.54 9.19
C ALA A 112 10.82 3.19 10.57
N GLY A 113 9.68 3.40 11.23
CA GLY A 113 9.65 4.12 12.51
C GLY A 113 10.27 5.50 12.38
N ALA A 114 11.20 5.83 13.25
CA ALA A 114 11.88 7.11 13.25
C ALA A 114 12.69 7.36 11.97
N ASN A 115 13.14 6.30 11.31
CA ASN A 115 13.99 6.43 10.11
C ASN A 115 13.24 6.94 8.88
N ARG A 116 11.91 7.08 8.93
CA ARG A 116 11.17 7.70 7.84
C ARG A 116 11.41 9.21 7.79
N LYS A 117 11.29 9.90 8.91
CA LYS A 117 11.45 11.37 8.99
C LYS A 117 12.81 11.80 9.56
N HIS A 118 13.44 10.95 10.35
CA HIS A 118 14.67 11.26 11.06
C HIS A 118 15.75 10.20 10.84
N PRO A 119 16.10 9.90 9.55
CA PRO A 119 17.22 9.00 9.29
C PRO A 119 18.54 9.64 9.76
N PRO A 120 19.60 8.83 9.99
CA PRO A 120 20.89 9.38 10.39
C PRO A 120 21.46 10.44 9.44
N TRP A 121 21.10 10.37 8.15
CA TRP A 121 21.53 11.31 7.12
C TRP A 121 20.51 12.42 6.82
N ARG A 122 19.55 12.64 7.71
CA ARG A 122 18.60 13.73 7.53
C ARG A 122 19.33 15.06 7.37
N MET A 123 18.89 15.85 6.40
CA MET A 123 19.42 17.20 6.24
C MET A 123 19.10 18.07 7.46
N PRO A 124 19.98 19.04 7.82
CA PRO A 124 19.66 20.00 8.86
C PRO A 124 18.38 20.78 8.52
N ALA A 125 17.66 21.25 9.54
CA ALA A 125 16.52 22.12 9.34
C ALA A 125 16.94 23.41 8.63
N PRO A 126 16.10 23.94 7.70
CA PRO A 126 16.40 25.18 7.00
C PRO A 126 16.40 26.39 7.95
#